data_4185b6cae375b926e7746d117a6388ea
#
_entry.id   4185b6cae375b926e7746d117a6388ea
#
_cell.length_a   1.000
_cell.length_b   1.000
_cell.length_c   1.000
_cell.angle_alpha   90.00
_cell.angle_beta   90.00
_cell.angle_gamma   90.00
#
_symmetry.space_group_name_H-M   'P 1'
#
loop_
_entity.id
_entity.type
_entity.pdbx_description
1 polymer ?
#
loop_
_entity_poly.entity_id
_entity_poly.type
_entity_poly.pdbx_seq_one_letter_code
_entity_poly.pdbx_strand_id
1 'polypeptide(L)'
;MLYQISNGTVSVGGELILSHIDFEIRGNEKIAVVGKNGAGKTTLLNLVAGKLSLDRDDRREGAGIRCSRRLTVGMLSQQAFKDGNRTVEEELLEACPCRDTFERERFEYEREYDTLFTGFGFPKEDKKKRISQFSGGEQTKI
;
A
#
# COMPACT_ATOMS: atom_id res chain seq x y z
N MET A 1 15.16 14.59 4.53
CA MET A 1 13.99 14.03 5.24
C MET A 1 12.87 13.87 4.24
N LEU A 2 12.39 12.64 4.05
CA LEU A 2 11.23 12.35 3.21
C LEU A 2 9.95 12.29 4.03
N TYR A 3 10.02 11.65 5.20
CA TYR A 3 8.87 11.44 6.09
C TYR A 3 9.34 11.41 7.54
N GLN A 4 8.62 12.02 8.44
CA GLN A 4 8.91 12.04 9.87
C GLN A 4 7.62 12.00 10.69
N ILE A 5 7.61 11.15 11.70
CA ILE A 5 6.65 11.15 12.79
C ILE A 5 7.40 11.62 14.03
N SER A 6 6.85 12.58 14.76
CA SER A 6 7.38 13.03 16.04
C SER A 6 6.34 12.84 17.13
N ASN A 7 6.73 12.19 18.23
CA ASN A 7 5.91 11.94 19.41
C ASN A 7 4.49 11.42 19.08
N GLY A 8 4.42 10.50 18.09
CA GLY A 8 3.16 10.02 17.52
C GLY A 8 2.46 9.01 18.42
N THR A 9 1.14 9.11 18.50
CA THR A 9 0.29 8.11 19.17
C THR A 9 -0.83 7.72 18.23
N VAL A 10 -1.17 6.44 18.20
CA VAL A 10 -2.25 5.90 17.36
C VAL A 10 -3.08 4.91 18.16
N SER A 11 -4.37 5.14 18.19
CA SER A 11 -5.38 4.21 18.71
C SER A 11 -6.24 3.68 17.56
N VAL A 12 -6.63 2.42 17.64
CA VAL A 12 -7.52 1.77 16.67
C VAL A 12 -8.66 1.11 17.43
N GLY A 13 -9.90 1.47 17.11
CA GLY A 13 -11.08 0.96 17.81
C GLY A 13 -11.13 1.29 19.31
N GLY A 14 -10.47 2.36 19.73
CA GLY A 14 -10.37 2.76 21.14
C GLY A 14 -9.23 2.10 21.91
N GLU A 15 -8.48 1.19 21.30
CA GLU A 15 -7.29 0.55 21.87
C GLU A 15 -6.02 1.28 21.43
N LEU A 16 -5.15 1.60 22.39
CA LEU A 16 -3.86 2.24 22.14
C LEU A 16 -2.89 1.23 21.55
N ILE A 17 -2.47 1.45 20.30
CA ILE A 17 -1.58 0.54 19.55
C ILE A 17 -0.15 1.06 19.51
N LEU A 18 0.04 2.35 19.26
CA LEU A 18 1.36 2.99 19.23
C LEU A 18 1.35 4.20 20.15
N SER A 19 2.40 4.36 20.96
CA SER A 19 2.52 5.44 21.93
C SER A 19 3.89 6.09 21.84
N HIS A 20 3.89 7.43 21.72
CA HIS A 20 5.09 8.27 21.73
C HIS A 20 6.18 7.80 20.74
N ILE A 21 5.76 7.46 19.52
CA ILE A 21 6.71 7.00 18.51
C ILE A 21 7.39 8.17 17.81
N ASP A 22 8.70 8.03 17.62
CA ASP A 22 9.49 8.83 16.72
C ASP A 22 10.00 7.94 15.59
N PHE A 23 9.74 8.35 14.36
CA PHE A 23 10.11 7.58 13.17
C PHE A 23 10.49 8.52 12.05
N GLU A 24 11.58 8.25 11.34
CA GLU A 24 12.05 9.08 10.24
C GLU A 24 12.55 8.24 9.07
N ILE A 25 12.25 8.71 7.85
CA ILE A 25 12.80 8.17 6.59
C ILE A 25 13.63 9.26 5.93
N ARG A 26 14.90 8.96 5.66
CA ARG A 26 15.87 9.86 5.03
C ARG A 26 16.34 9.29 3.69
N GLY A 27 16.03 9.97 2.59
CA GLY A 27 16.55 9.58 1.28
C GLY A 27 16.20 8.15 0.85
N ASN A 28 17.15 7.46 0.22
CA ASN A 28 16.97 6.12 -0.36
C ASN A 28 17.31 5.02 0.64
N GLU A 29 16.59 4.95 1.73
CA GLU A 29 16.80 3.97 2.79
C GLU A 29 15.95 2.71 2.58
N LYS A 30 16.46 1.56 3.02
CA LYS A 30 15.72 0.32 3.19
C LYS A 30 15.51 0.09 4.68
N ILE A 31 14.27 0.18 5.13
CA ILE A 31 13.91 0.06 6.55
C ILE A 31 13.13 -1.24 6.76
N ALA A 32 13.56 -2.07 7.70
CA ALA A 32 12.84 -3.26 8.13
C ALA A 32 12.18 -3.00 9.49
N VAL A 33 10.86 -3.15 9.56
CA VAL A 33 10.09 -3.06 10.81
C VAL A 33 9.89 -4.47 11.35
N VAL A 34 10.56 -4.78 12.46
CA VAL A 34 10.54 -6.11 13.09
C VAL A 34 9.90 -6.05 14.48
N GLY A 35 9.30 -7.15 14.92
CA GLY A 35 8.64 -7.24 16.22
C GLY A 35 7.65 -8.40 16.29
N LYS A 36 7.14 -8.70 17.47
CA LYS A 36 6.13 -9.74 17.71
C LYS A 36 4.82 -9.42 16.98
N ASN A 37 3.96 -10.43 16.79
CA ASN A 37 2.60 -10.21 16.29
C ASN A 37 1.84 -9.33 17.30
N GLY A 38 1.07 -8.38 16.80
CA GLY A 38 0.38 -7.38 17.63
C GLY A 38 1.22 -6.16 18.04
N ALA A 39 2.52 -6.10 17.74
CA ALA A 39 3.39 -4.97 18.13
C ALA A 39 3.15 -3.66 17.34
N GLY A 40 2.09 -3.54 16.54
CA GLY A 40 1.75 -2.32 15.82
C GLY A 40 2.50 -2.10 14.51
N LYS A 41 3.24 -3.11 13.96
CA LYS A 41 3.98 -2.98 12.69
C LYS A 41 3.08 -2.54 11.53
N THR A 42 1.96 -3.21 11.34
CA THR A 42 0.98 -2.88 10.30
C THR A 42 0.35 -1.50 10.53
N THR A 43 0.14 -1.13 11.79
CA THR A 43 -0.37 0.19 12.18
C THR A 43 0.60 1.28 11.79
N LEU A 44 1.91 1.10 12.04
CA LEU A 44 2.95 2.03 11.61
C LEU A 44 3.00 2.17 10.09
N LEU A 45 2.96 1.05 9.35
CA LEU A 45 2.94 1.07 7.88
C LEU A 45 1.69 1.76 7.33
N ASN A 46 0.51 1.52 7.92
CA ASN A 46 -0.72 2.21 7.54
C ASN A 46 -0.68 3.71 7.84
N LEU A 47 -0.01 4.11 8.92
CA LEU A 47 0.21 5.51 9.25
C LEU A 47 1.11 6.18 8.20
N VAL A 48 2.22 5.54 7.82
CA VAL A 48 3.13 6.03 6.75
C VAL A 48 2.41 6.09 5.40
N ALA A 49 1.54 5.13 5.11
CA ALA A 49 0.73 5.10 3.89
C ALA A 49 -0.45 6.11 3.89
N GLY A 50 -0.64 6.86 4.98
CA GLY A 50 -1.74 7.82 5.10
C GLY A 50 -3.13 7.20 5.26
N LYS A 51 -3.21 5.88 5.54
CA LYS A 51 -4.47 5.17 5.80
C LYS A 51 -4.96 5.36 7.23
N LEU A 52 -4.08 5.75 8.13
CA LEU A 52 -4.35 6.12 9.51
C LEU A 52 -3.79 7.50 9.80
N SER A 53 -4.31 8.16 10.82
CA SER A 53 -3.82 9.43 11.35
C SER A 53 -3.36 9.28 12.79
N LEU A 54 -2.54 10.21 13.25
CA LEU A 54 -2.23 10.32 14.68
C LEU A 54 -3.48 10.70 15.47
N ASP A 55 -3.55 10.23 16.70
CA ASP A 55 -4.56 10.69 17.65
C ASP A 55 -4.40 12.19 17.89
N ARG A 56 -5.51 12.92 17.86
CA ARG A 56 -5.53 14.34 18.18
C ARG A 56 -5.48 14.49 19.70
N ASP A 57 -4.36 14.96 20.17
CA ASP A 57 -4.21 15.34 21.57
C ASP A 57 -3.59 16.75 21.61
N ASP A 58 -4.42 17.75 21.84
CA ASP A 58 -4.03 19.17 21.90
C ASP A 58 -3.04 19.49 23.03
N ARG A 59 -2.80 18.53 23.94
CA ARG A 59 -1.85 18.65 25.04
C ARG A 59 -0.44 18.18 24.71
N ARG A 60 -0.24 17.61 23.53
CA ARG A 60 1.08 17.06 23.11
C ARG A 60 1.81 18.04 22.22
N GLU A 61 2.63 18.86 22.83
CA GLU A 61 3.55 19.71 22.07
C GLU A 61 4.49 18.88 21.20
N GLY A 62 4.64 19.26 19.93
CA GLY A 62 5.57 18.64 19.00
C GLY A 62 5.10 17.34 18.33
N ALA A 63 3.91 16.81 18.67
CA ALA A 63 3.36 15.65 17.98
C ALA A 63 2.94 16.01 16.55
N GLY A 64 3.32 15.18 15.57
CA GLY A 64 2.90 15.43 14.19
C GLY A 64 3.62 14.59 13.15
N ILE A 65 3.08 14.68 11.94
CA ILE A 65 3.68 14.08 10.74
C ILE A 65 4.18 15.21 9.85
N ARG A 66 5.42 15.10 9.42
CA ARG A 66 6.04 15.97 8.41
C ARG A 66 6.47 15.12 7.23
N CYS A 67 6.10 15.52 6.03
CA CYS A 67 6.51 14.82 4.82
C CYS A 67 6.89 15.82 3.71
N SER A 68 7.68 15.35 2.74
CA SER A 68 8.00 16.12 1.55
C SER A 68 6.73 16.42 0.75
N ARG A 69 6.62 17.64 0.21
CA ARG A 69 5.45 18.07 -0.60
C ARG A 69 5.16 17.20 -1.83
N ARG A 70 6.15 16.44 -2.31
CA ARG A 70 6.05 15.57 -3.50
C ARG A 70 6.21 14.09 -3.14
N LEU A 71 5.93 13.71 -1.89
CA LEU A 71 6.03 12.33 -1.47
C LEU A 71 4.85 11.53 -2.05
N THR A 72 5.16 10.53 -2.86
CA THR A 72 4.20 9.51 -3.30
C THR A 72 4.51 8.23 -2.53
N VAL A 73 3.50 7.62 -1.93
CA VAL A 73 3.63 6.39 -1.16
C VAL A 73 2.84 5.27 -1.84
N GLY A 74 3.53 4.24 -2.30
CA GLY A 74 2.92 2.98 -2.72
C GLY A 74 2.93 1.99 -1.54
N MET A 75 1.86 1.22 -1.37
CA MET A 75 1.77 0.21 -0.32
C MET A 75 1.27 -1.11 -0.89
N LEU A 76 2.11 -2.14 -0.75
CA LEU A 76 1.68 -3.52 -1.00
C LEU A 76 1.16 -4.10 0.31
N SER A 77 -0.10 -4.52 0.34
CA SER A 77 -0.70 -5.16 1.50
C SER A 77 -0.39 -6.66 1.52
N GLN A 78 -0.47 -7.26 2.69
CA GLN A 78 -0.27 -8.71 2.89
C GLN A 78 -1.31 -9.54 2.11
N GLN A 79 -2.53 -9.00 1.95
CA GLN A 79 -3.58 -9.52 1.11
C GLN A 79 -3.72 -8.58 -0.10
N ALA A 80 -3.21 -9.00 -1.25
CA ALA A 80 -3.18 -8.18 -2.45
C ALA A 80 -4.59 -7.84 -2.97
N PHE A 81 -5.49 -8.81 -2.93
CA PHE A 81 -6.85 -8.68 -3.47
C PHE A 81 -7.90 -8.78 -2.36
N LYS A 82 -8.88 -7.89 -2.40
CA LYS A 82 -9.98 -7.84 -1.44
C LYS A 82 -11.12 -8.81 -1.81
N ASP A 83 -11.36 -8.99 -3.10
CA ASP A 83 -12.42 -9.83 -3.63
C ASP A 83 -11.85 -10.84 -4.63
N GLY A 84 -11.79 -12.10 -4.22
CA GLY A 84 -11.33 -13.20 -5.07
C GLY A 84 -12.29 -13.56 -6.21
N ASN A 85 -13.51 -13.02 -6.24
CA ASN A 85 -14.49 -13.30 -7.32
C ASN A 85 -14.27 -12.43 -8.55
N ARG A 86 -13.54 -11.34 -8.41
CA ARG A 86 -13.18 -10.47 -9.54
C ARG A 86 -12.14 -11.14 -10.42
N THR A 87 -12.14 -10.79 -11.70
CA THR A 87 -11.11 -11.20 -12.65
C THR A 87 -9.86 -10.34 -12.51
N VAL A 88 -8.73 -10.85 -12.99
CA VAL A 88 -7.48 -10.08 -13.07
C VAL A 88 -7.68 -8.81 -13.90
N GLU A 89 -8.42 -8.88 -15.00
CA GLU A 89 -8.70 -7.74 -15.87
C GLU A 89 -9.52 -6.65 -15.15
N GLU A 90 -10.50 -7.02 -14.34
CA GLU A 90 -11.29 -6.06 -13.54
C GLU A 90 -10.44 -5.39 -12.47
N GLU A 91 -9.53 -6.10 -11.81
CA GLU A 91 -8.60 -5.52 -10.83
C GLU A 91 -7.60 -4.56 -11.51
N LEU A 92 -7.08 -4.97 -12.68
CA LEU A 92 -6.18 -4.15 -13.47
C LEU A 92 -6.83 -2.82 -13.89
N LEU A 93 -8.08 -2.87 -14.35
CA LEU A 93 -8.83 -1.68 -14.75
C LEU A 93 -9.12 -0.76 -13.56
N GLU A 94 -9.40 -1.32 -12.39
CA GLU A 94 -9.61 -0.50 -11.18
C GLU A 94 -8.33 0.14 -10.67
N ALA A 95 -7.20 -0.56 -10.79
CA ALA A 95 -5.89 -0.04 -10.39
C ALA A 95 -5.31 0.98 -11.39
N CYS A 96 -5.87 1.08 -12.60
CA CYS A 96 -5.37 1.99 -13.63
C CYS A 96 -5.51 3.46 -13.22
N PRO A 97 -4.40 4.21 -13.10
CA PRO A 97 -4.44 5.63 -12.72
C PRO A 97 -5.16 6.52 -13.74
N CYS A 98 -5.22 6.05 -14.99
CA CYS A 98 -5.81 6.74 -16.14
C CYS A 98 -7.17 6.15 -16.55
N ARG A 99 -7.89 5.53 -15.61
CA ARG A 99 -9.17 4.88 -15.88
C ARG A 99 -10.19 5.81 -16.56
N ASP A 100 -10.19 7.08 -16.18
CA ASP A 100 -11.13 8.09 -16.64
C ASP A 100 -10.50 9.06 -17.67
N THR A 101 -9.26 8.82 -18.11
CA THR A 101 -8.53 9.63 -19.07
C THR A 101 -8.34 8.93 -20.42
N PHE A 102 -7.66 9.60 -21.34
CA PHE A 102 -7.52 9.22 -22.75
C PHE A 102 -7.21 7.73 -22.99
N GLU A 103 -7.85 7.16 -24.02
CA GLU A 103 -7.69 5.78 -24.49
C GLU A 103 -6.23 5.37 -24.68
N ARG A 104 -5.36 6.30 -25.10
CA ARG A 104 -3.94 6.04 -25.35
C ARG A 104 -3.18 5.67 -24.07
N GLU A 105 -3.36 6.43 -22.98
CA GLU A 105 -2.67 6.18 -21.70
C GLU A 105 -3.13 4.86 -21.09
N ARG A 106 -4.42 4.57 -21.19
CA ARG A 106 -4.98 3.30 -20.77
C ARG A 106 -4.40 2.13 -21.58
N PHE A 107 -4.28 2.28 -22.89
CA PHE A 107 -3.69 1.26 -23.75
C PHE A 107 -2.19 1.00 -23.43
N GLU A 108 -1.43 2.05 -23.17
CA GLU A 108 -0.03 1.94 -22.75
C GLU A 108 0.09 1.19 -21.40
N TYR A 109 -0.76 1.52 -20.42
CA TYR A 109 -0.83 0.83 -19.12
C TYR A 109 -1.17 -0.66 -19.27
N GLU A 110 -2.19 -0.99 -20.05
CA GLU A 110 -2.59 -2.38 -20.29
C GLU A 110 -1.46 -3.18 -20.98
N ARG A 111 -0.72 -2.54 -21.92
CA ARG A 111 0.40 -3.16 -22.60
C ARG A 111 1.59 -3.43 -21.68
N GLU A 112 1.90 -2.50 -20.80
CA GLU A 112 2.95 -2.69 -19.79
C GLU A 112 2.58 -3.84 -18.83
N TYR A 113 1.35 -3.87 -18.36
CA TYR A 113 0.86 -4.96 -17.53
C TYR A 113 0.92 -6.31 -18.26
N ASP A 114 0.50 -6.37 -19.52
CA ASP A 114 0.59 -7.60 -20.34
C ASP A 114 2.03 -8.12 -20.41
N THR A 115 2.98 -7.22 -20.55
CA THR A 115 4.40 -7.57 -20.59
C THR A 115 4.86 -8.16 -19.25
N LEU A 116 4.49 -7.56 -18.15
CA LEU A 116 4.81 -8.06 -16.81
C LEU A 116 4.10 -9.40 -16.53
N PHE A 117 2.80 -9.48 -16.82
CA PHE A 117 1.98 -10.66 -16.56
C PHE A 117 2.50 -11.89 -17.33
N THR A 118 2.83 -11.73 -18.60
CA THR A 118 3.45 -12.80 -19.39
C THR A 118 4.88 -13.10 -18.96
N GLY A 119 5.62 -12.09 -18.53
CA GLY A 119 6.98 -12.23 -17.96
C GLY A 119 7.00 -13.07 -16.68
N PHE A 120 5.95 -13.05 -15.88
CA PHE A 120 5.75 -13.93 -14.72
C PHE A 120 5.24 -15.33 -15.07
N GLY A 121 5.04 -15.63 -16.37
CA GLY A 121 4.66 -16.95 -16.87
C GLY A 121 3.14 -17.17 -16.98
N PHE A 122 2.32 -16.13 -16.88
CA PHE A 122 0.88 -16.23 -17.08
C PHE A 122 0.50 -16.01 -18.55
N PRO A 123 -0.29 -16.88 -19.17
CA PRO A 123 -0.87 -16.62 -20.49
C PRO A 123 -1.82 -15.40 -20.43
N LYS A 124 -1.92 -14.64 -21.52
CA LYS A 124 -2.80 -13.45 -21.57
C LYS A 124 -4.27 -13.78 -21.32
N GLU A 125 -4.71 -14.96 -21.70
CA GLU A 125 -6.08 -15.45 -21.48
C GLU A 125 -6.42 -15.57 -19.99
N ASP A 126 -5.43 -15.78 -19.14
CA ASP A 126 -5.58 -15.92 -17.72
C ASP A 126 -6.05 -14.62 -17.04
N LYS A 127 -5.96 -13.46 -17.70
CA LYS A 127 -6.57 -12.21 -17.20
C LYS A 127 -8.08 -12.29 -17.03
N LYS A 128 -8.75 -13.19 -17.74
CA LYS A 128 -10.19 -13.44 -17.62
C LYS A 128 -10.55 -14.39 -16.48
N LYS A 129 -9.56 -15.04 -15.87
CA LYS A 129 -9.77 -15.90 -14.70
C LYS A 129 -10.02 -15.04 -13.46
N ARG A 130 -10.80 -15.61 -12.54
CA ARG A 130 -11.01 -15.00 -11.22
C ARG A 130 -9.77 -15.14 -10.37
N ILE A 131 -9.51 -14.15 -9.53
CA ILE A 131 -8.37 -14.13 -8.59
C ILE A 131 -8.34 -15.39 -7.72
N SER A 132 -9.52 -15.87 -7.27
CA SER A 132 -9.64 -17.09 -6.47
C SER A 132 -9.20 -18.39 -7.17
N GLN A 133 -9.04 -18.38 -8.49
CA GLN A 133 -8.57 -19.53 -9.26
C GLN A 133 -7.03 -19.65 -9.29
N PHE A 134 -6.33 -18.63 -8.79
CA PHE A 134 -4.88 -18.63 -8.67
C PHE A 134 -4.46 -19.07 -7.25
N SER A 135 -3.36 -19.78 -7.17
CA SER A 135 -2.74 -20.10 -5.88
C SER A 135 -2.26 -18.83 -5.17
N GLY A 136 -2.08 -18.87 -3.83
CA GLY A 136 -1.60 -17.72 -3.08
C GLY A 136 -0.27 -17.17 -3.57
N GLY A 137 0.64 -18.03 -4.03
CA GLY A 137 1.91 -17.62 -4.63
C GLY A 137 1.75 -16.95 -6.01
N GLU A 138 0.77 -17.37 -6.81
CA GLU A 138 0.43 -16.73 -8.08
C GLU A 138 -0.24 -15.39 -7.86
N GLN A 139 -1.18 -15.29 -6.91
CA GLN A 139 -1.82 -14.03 -6.54
C GLN A 139 -0.82 -12.96 -6.08
N THR A 140 0.31 -13.35 -5.52
CA THR A 140 1.36 -12.42 -5.12
C THR A 140 2.14 -11.87 -6.31
N LYS A 141 2.08 -12.52 -7.47
CA LYS A 141 2.77 -12.12 -8.72
C LYS A 141 1.87 -11.33 -9.66
N ILE A 142 0.56 -11.44 -9.50
CA ILE A 142 -0.46 -10.68 -10.22
C ILE A 142 -0.56 -9.27 -9.68
#